data_e86d8daeab63df6d536cc4f2aae4ce85
#
_entry.id   e86d8daeab63df6d536cc4f2aae4ce85
#
_cell.length_a   1.000
_cell.length_b   1.000
_cell.length_c   1.000
_cell.angle_alpha   90.00
_cell.angle_beta   90.00
_cell.angle_gamma   90.00
#
_symmetry.space_group_name_H-M   'P 1'
#
loop_
_entity.id
_entity.type
_entity.pdbx_description
1 polymer ?
#
loop_
_entity_poly.entity_id
_entity_poly.type
_entity_poly.pdbx_seq_one_letter_code
_entity_poly.pdbx_strand_id
1 'polypeptide(L)'
;LVEGWNIGWEDWFGHQKLDVFDFVTPYPDFDIKYLNDYAHSKGVKLMMHHETSASAINYERHLEDAFKLMNKYGYDAVKTGYVGDIIPRGEYHYSQLMNNHYQRVVEEAAKHHIMVNAHEATRPTGICRTWPNLVGNESARGTEYEAFGGSVPYHTVMLPFTRLQGGPMD
;
A
#
# COMPACT_ATOMS: atom_id res chain seq x y z
N LEU A 1 -1.97 2.74 11.21
CA LEU A 1 -2.52 2.72 9.86
C LEU A 1 -3.86 3.44 9.84
N VAL A 2 -4.09 4.29 8.84
CA VAL A 2 -5.35 4.99 8.61
C VAL A 2 -5.97 4.45 7.33
N GLU A 3 -7.04 3.70 7.48
CA GLU A 3 -7.80 3.06 6.42
C GLU A 3 -9.19 3.68 6.30
N GLY A 4 -9.79 3.67 5.10
CA GLY A 4 -11.12 4.24 4.88
C GLY A 4 -11.20 5.77 5.01
N TRP A 5 -10.09 6.47 4.82
CA TRP A 5 -10.02 7.93 5.02
C TRP A 5 -10.55 8.76 3.84
N ASN A 6 -10.46 8.22 2.62
CA ASN A 6 -10.80 8.90 1.37
C ASN A 6 -12.07 8.35 0.72
N ILE A 7 -12.71 9.14 -0.11
CA ILE A 7 -13.91 8.77 -0.85
C ILE A 7 -13.61 7.59 -1.79
N GLY A 8 -14.57 6.64 -1.89
CA GLY A 8 -14.51 5.49 -2.80
C GLY A 8 -14.74 4.12 -2.15
N TRP A 9 -14.72 4.04 -0.84
CA TRP A 9 -14.80 2.76 -0.12
C TRP A 9 -16.17 2.06 -0.23
N GLU A 10 -17.21 2.75 -0.65
CA GLU A 10 -18.52 2.16 -0.89
C GLU A 10 -18.52 1.21 -2.09
N ASP A 11 -17.56 1.38 -3.00
CA ASP A 11 -17.61 0.76 -4.33
C ASP A 11 -16.28 0.09 -4.74
N TRP A 12 -15.36 -0.07 -3.78
CA TRP A 12 -14.00 -0.49 -4.10
C TRP A 12 -13.83 -1.99 -4.35
N PHE A 13 -14.56 -2.82 -3.59
CA PHE A 13 -14.35 -4.27 -3.60
C PHE A 13 -15.22 -4.97 -4.65
N GLY A 14 -14.57 -5.79 -5.50
CA GLY A 14 -15.28 -6.69 -6.44
C GLY A 14 -15.90 -6.04 -7.68
N HIS A 15 -15.82 -4.73 -7.83
CA HIS A 15 -16.48 -4.04 -8.94
C HIS A 15 -15.60 -3.77 -10.16
N GLN A 16 -14.27 -3.98 -10.06
CA GLN A 16 -13.29 -3.77 -11.14
C GLN A 16 -13.46 -2.44 -11.88
N LYS A 17 -13.69 -1.36 -11.13
CA LYS A 17 -13.82 -0.01 -11.67
C LYS A 17 -12.45 0.63 -11.82
N LEU A 18 -12.25 1.36 -12.92
CA LEU A 18 -10.96 1.99 -13.22
C LEU A 18 -10.59 3.06 -12.20
N ASP A 19 -11.53 3.88 -11.75
CA ASP A 19 -11.33 5.17 -11.09
C ASP A 19 -12.10 5.31 -9.77
N VAL A 20 -12.05 4.28 -8.93
CA VAL A 20 -12.74 4.28 -7.62
C VAL A 20 -12.19 5.36 -6.69
N PHE A 21 -10.88 5.49 -6.61
CA PHE A 21 -10.19 6.40 -5.69
C PHE A 21 -9.47 7.52 -6.43
N ASP A 22 -9.49 8.73 -5.86
CA ASP A 22 -8.70 9.88 -6.33
C ASP A 22 -7.46 10.14 -5.46
N PHE A 23 -7.37 9.47 -4.31
CA PHE A 23 -6.24 9.53 -3.36
C PHE A 23 -5.97 10.91 -2.75
N VAL A 24 -6.89 11.85 -2.88
CA VAL A 24 -6.71 13.24 -2.40
C VAL A 24 -7.94 13.80 -1.68
N THR A 25 -9.11 13.18 -1.82
CA THR A 25 -10.35 13.68 -1.22
C THR A 25 -10.73 12.86 0.01
N PRO A 26 -10.52 13.38 1.24
CA PRO A 26 -10.97 12.70 2.44
C PRO A 26 -12.51 12.75 2.55
N TYR A 27 -13.08 11.83 3.32
CA TYR A 27 -14.47 11.96 3.72
C TYR A 27 -14.70 13.24 4.50
N PRO A 28 -15.90 13.86 4.41
CA PRO A 28 -16.18 15.15 5.07
C PRO A 28 -16.05 15.12 6.61
N ASP A 29 -16.23 13.96 7.22
CA ASP A 29 -16.10 13.72 8.65
C ASP A 29 -14.70 13.25 9.08
N PHE A 30 -13.75 13.12 8.12
CA PHE A 30 -12.37 12.75 8.38
C PHE A 30 -11.46 13.99 8.32
N ASP A 31 -11.14 14.55 9.47
CA ASP A 31 -10.18 15.67 9.55
C ASP A 31 -8.74 15.15 9.50
N ILE A 32 -8.25 14.99 8.26
CA ILE A 32 -6.91 14.46 7.93
C ILE A 32 -5.79 15.23 8.64
N LYS A 33 -5.94 16.57 8.75
CA LYS A 33 -4.92 17.41 9.38
C LYS A 33 -4.93 17.25 10.90
N TYR A 34 -6.11 17.39 11.50
CA TYR A 34 -6.25 17.31 12.96
C TYR A 34 -5.77 15.97 13.50
N LEU A 35 -6.18 14.87 12.86
CA LEU A 35 -5.80 13.53 13.30
C LEU A 35 -4.29 13.31 13.25
N ASN A 36 -3.62 13.79 12.20
CA ASN A 36 -2.18 13.66 12.10
C ASN A 36 -1.45 14.55 13.12
N ASP A 37 -1.86 15.82 13.28
CA ASP A 37 -1.29 16.72 14.27
C ASP A 37 -1.48 16.17 15.70
N TYR A 38 -2.66 15.63 16.00
CA TYR A 38 -2.93 15.01 17.29
C TYR A 38 -2.04 13.78 17.54
N ALA A 39 -1.92 12.88 16.57
CA ALA A 39 -1.05 11.72 16.67
C ALA A 39 0.40 12.13 16.92
N HIS A 40 0.91 13.10 16.16
CA HIS A 40 2.27 13.63 16.32
C HIS A 40 2.47 14.26 17.72
N SER A 41 1.47 14.96 18.26
CA SER A 41 1.52 15.51 19.61
C SER A 41 1.67 14.43 20.69
N LYS A 42 1.33 13.19 20.38
CA LYS A 42 1.49 12.01 21.24
C LYS A 42 2.73 11.16 20.91
N GLY A 43 3.58 11.63 20.00
CA GLY A 43 4.75 10.89 19.53
C GLY A 43 4.42 9.70 18.61
N VAL A 44 3.21 9.68 18.03
CA VAL A 44 2.76 8.61 17.12
C VAL A 44 2.72 9.14 15.70
N LYS A 45 3.35 8.41 14.77
CA LYS A 45 3.24 8.69 13.33
C LYS A 45 2.12 7.86 12.72
N LEU A 46 1.48 8.41 11.68
CA LEU A 46 0.40 7.73 10.96
C LEU A 46 0.87 7.27 9.59
N MET A 47 0.48 6.05 9.22
CA MET A 47 0.62 5.49 7.89
C MET A 47 -0.72 5.62 7.16
N MET A 48 -0.71 6.25 6.00
CA MET A 48 -1.90 6.39 5.16
C MET A 48 -2.11 5.14 4.32
N HIS A 49 -3.34 4.69 4.15
CA HIS A 49 -3.66 3.59 3.26
C HIS A 49 -4.12 4.11 1.90
N HIS A 50 -3.45 3.67 0.85
CA HIS A 50 -3.86 3.86 -0.55
C HIS A 50 -4.31 2.51 -1.11
N GLU A 51 -5.58 2.15 -0.87
CA GLU A 51 -6.21 1.05 -1.61
C GLU A 51 -6.48 1.49 -3.04
N THR A 52 -6.14 0.66 -4.02
CA THR A 52 -6.25 1.01 -5.43
C THR A 52 -7.41 0.33 -6.14
N SER A 53 -8.10 -0.63 -5.47
CA SER A 53 -9.06 -1.53 -6.11
C SER A 53 -8.44 -2.25 -7.33
N ALA A 54 -7.16 -2.62 -7.19
CA ALA A 54 -6.31 -3.23 -8.21
C ALA A 54 -6.08 -2.38 -9.48
N SER A 55 -6.49 -1.09 -9.48
CA SER A 55 -6.30 -0.21 -10.63
C SER A 55 -4.93 0.50 -10.60
N ALA A 56 -3.90 -0.19 -11.09
CA ALA A 56 -2.55 0.36 -11.20
C ALA A 56 -2.52 1.62 -12.07
N ILE A 57 -3.27 1.63 -13.17
CA ILE A 57 -3.35 2.78 -14.08
C ILE A 57 -3.91 4.01 -13.38
N ASN A 58 -4.96 3.83 -12.58
CA ASN A 58 -5.57 4.94 -11.85
C ASN A 58 -4.61 5.47 -10.80
N TYR A 59 -3.96 4.58 -10.05
CA TYR A 59 -3.02 5.00 -9.03
C TYR A 59 -1.84 5.79 -9.63
N GLU A 60 -1.29 5.33 -10.76
CA GLU A 60 -0.20 6.06 -11.45
C GLU A 60 -0.57 7.47 -11.89
N ARG A 61 -1.84 7.71 -12.26
CA ARG A 61 -2.31 9.05 -12.61
C ARG A 61 -2.33 10.02 -11.44
N HIS A 62 -2.46 9.49 -10.23
CA HIS A 62 -2.64 10.28 -9.01
C HIS A 62 -1.43 10.26 -8.06
N LEU A 63 -0.38 9.48 -8.36
CA LEU A 63 0.77 9.28 -7.46
C LEU A 63 1.36 10.59 -6.96
N GLU A 64 1.63 11.53 -7.86
CA GLU A 64 2.26 12.80 -7.50
C GLU A 64 1.36 13.63 -6.58
N ASP A 65 0.08 13.74 -6.89
CA ASP A 65 -0.88 14.53 -6.10
C ASP A 65 -1.16 13.86 -4.75
N ALA A 66 -1.24 12.54 -4.71
CA ALA A 66 -1.39 11.77 -3.49
C ALA A 66 -0.19 11.98 -2.54
N PHE A 67 1.03 11.90 -3.04
CA PHE A 67 2.22 12.11 -2.22
C PHE A 67 2.42 13.57 -1.81
N LYS A 68 2.04 14.54 -2.65
CA LYS A 68 1.96 15.95 -2.27
C LYS A 68 0.97 16.19 -1.14
N LEU A 69 -0.20 15.52 -1.18
CA LEU A 69 -1.18 15.59 -0.09
C LEU A 69 -0.59 15.05 1.21
N MET A 70 0.07 13.90 1.15
CA MET A 70 0.73 13.30 2.31
C MET A 70 1.75 14.26 2.93
N ASN A 71 2.63 14.84 2.11
CA ASN A 71 3.60 15.82 2.57
C ASN A 71 2.95 17.07 3.16
N LYS A 72 1.87 17.57 2.54
CA LYS A 72 1.12 18.74 3.02
C LYS A 72 0.59 18.53 4.44
N TYR A 73 0.17 17.33 4.77
CA TYR A 73 -0.40 17.00 6.07
C TYR A 73 0.56 16.27 7.01
N GLY A 74 1.80 16.00 6.58
CA GLY A 74 2.85 15.43 7.41
C GLY A 74 2.78 13.91 7.60
N TYR A 75 2.22 13.17 6.65
CA TYR A 75 2.25 11.71 6.62
C TYR A 75 3.58 11.23 6.05
N ASP A 76 4.28 10.35 6.77
CA ASP A 76 5.60 9.85 6.39
C ASP A 76 5.58 8.47 5.73
N ALA A 77 4.46 7.76 5.79
CA ALA A 77 4.37 6.38 5.32
C ALA A 77 3.04 6.10 4.63
N VAL A 78 3.08 5.24 3.63
CA VAL A 78 1.92 4.73 2.91
C VAL A 78 1.90 3.20 2.91
N LYS A 79 0.72 2.61 3.15
CA LYS A 79 0.40 1.24 2.78
C LYS A 79 -0.30 1.28 1.43
N THR A 80 0.21 0.55 0.44
CA THR A 80 -0.47 0.39 -0.85
C THR A 80 -1.21 -0.94 -0.90
N GLY A 81 -2.42 -0.98 -1.49
CA GLY A 81 -3.22 -2.18 -1.65
C GLY A 81 -3.71 -2.35 -3.09
N TYR A 82 -3.82 -3.60 -3.55
CA TYR A 82 -4.24 -3.95 -4.92
C TYR A 82 -5.19 -5.15 -4.88
N VAL A 83 -6.23 -5.05 -4.08
CA VAL A 83 -7.20 -6.13 -3.88
C VAL A 83 -8.08 -6.30 -5.13
N GLY A 84 -8.11 -7.50 -5.70
CA GLY A 84 -8.92 -7.85 -6.87
C GLY A 84 -8.10 -8.13 -8.12
N ASP A 85 -8.78 -8.19 -9.26
CA ASP A 85 -8.15 -8.41 -10.56
C ASP A 85 -7.53 -7.11 -11.07
N ILE A 86 -6.28 -7.21 -11.53
CA ILE A 86 -5.52 -6.04 -11.97
C ILE A 86 -6.20 -5.32 -13.14
N ILE A 87 -6.21 -4.00 -13.05
CA ILE A 87 -6.53 -3.12 -14.16
C ILE A 87 -5.23 -2.44 -14.61
N PRO A 88 -4.81 -2.62 -15.87
CA PRO A 88 -5.58 -3.07 -17.05
C PRO A 88 -5.84 -4.59 -17.08
N ARG A 89 -6.99 -4.96 -17.64
CA ARG A 89 -7.40 -6.36 -17.79
C ARG A 89 -6.37 -7.16 -18.59
N GLY A 90 -6.13 -8.40 -18.15
CA GLY A 90 -5.14 -9.30 -18.75
C GLY A 90 -3.77 -9.23 -18.08
N GLU A 91 -3.58 -8.27 -17.17
CA GLU A 91 -2.41 -8.22 -16.29
C GLU A 91 -2.67 -8.95 -14.98
N TYR A 92 -1.60 -9.31 -14.31
CA TYR A 92 -1.60 -10.03 -13.04
C TYR A 92 -0.65 -9.37 -12.05
N HIS A 93 -0.85 -9.57 -10.75
CA HIS A 93 0.00 -9.03 -9.68
C HIS A 93 1.50 -9.29 -9.88
N TYR A 94 1.86 -10.35 -10.60
CA TYR A 94 3.25 -10.74 -10.86
C TYR A 94 3.69 -10.48 -12.31
N SER A 95 2.89 -9.75 -13.11
CA SER A 95 3.26 -9.41 -14.48
C SER A 95 4.40 -8.40 -14.53
N GLN A 96 5.03 -8.26 -15.69
CA GLN A 96 6.09 -7.25 -15.90
C GLN A 96 5.57 -5.84 -15.70
N LEU A 97 4.33 -5.56 -16.12
CA LEU A 97 3.69 -4.27 -15.91
C LEU A 97 3.62 -3.94 -14.42
N MET A 98 3.14 -4.88 -13.59
CA MET A 98 3.00 -4.68 -12.17
C MET A 98 4.36 -4.60 -11.44
N ASN A 99 5.35 -5.39 -11.85
CA ASN A 99 6.71 -5.24 -11.33
C ASN A 99 7.25 -3.82 -11.55
N ASN A 100 7.08 -3.29 -12.77
CA ASN A 100 7.49 -1.92 -13.10
C ASN A 100 6.69 -0.88 -12.32
N HIS A 101 5.39 -1.13 -12.14
CA HIS A 101 4.49 -0.28 -11.36
C HIS A 101 4.93 -0.19 -9.89
N TYR A 102 5.13 -1.31 -9.21
CA TYR A 102 5.58 -1.33 -7.82
C TYR A 102 6.91 -0.59 -7.63
N GLN A 103 7.86 -0.81 -8.54
CA GLN A 103 9.12 -0.09 -8.50
C GLN A 103 8.90 1.42 -8.65
N ARG A 104 8.08 1.85 -9.61
CA ARG A 104 7.76 3.27 -9.83
C ARG A 104 7.12 3.91 -8.60
N VAL A 105 6.21 3.21 -7.92
CA VAL A 105 5.59 3.71 -6.68
C VAL A 105 6.65 3.94 -5.61
N VAL A 106 7.58 3.01 -5.42
CA VAL A 106 8.66 3.13 -4.44
C VAL A 106 9.60 4.30 -4.79
N GLU A 107 9.96 4.43 -6.06
CA GLU A 107 10.83 5.52 -6.55
C GLU A 107 10.18 6.89 -6.40
N GLU A 108 8.89 6.99 -6.72
CA GLU A 108 8.14 8.25 -6.58
C GLU A 108 7.98 8.61 -5.09
N ALA A 109 7.61 7.65 -4.25
CA ALA A 109 7.53 7.84 -2.81
C ALA A 109 8.87 8.31 -2.20
N ALA A 110 10.00 7.78 -2.70
CA ALA A 110 11.33 8.21 -2.26
C ALA A 110 11.60 9.69 -2.53
N LYS A 111 11.17 10.22 -3.68
CA LYS A 111 11.31 11.66 -4.02
C LYS A 111 10.55 12.55 -3.02
N HIS A 112 9.45 12.03 -2.48
CA HIS A 112 8.60 12.69 -1.49
C HIS A 112 9.00 12.36 -0.04
N HIS A 113 10.07 11.60 0.19
CA HIS A 113 10.51 11.13 1.52
C HIS A 113 9.45 10.29 2.25
N ILE A 114 8.67 9.50 1.52
CA ILE A 114 7.60 8.66 2.04
C ILE A 114 8.08 7.20 2.06
N MET A 115 7.87 6.54 3.21
CA MET A 115 8.07 5.10 3.35
C MET A 115 6.89 4.33 2.73
N VAL A 116 7.18 3.16 2.16
CA VAL A 116 6.18 2.31 1.50
C VAL A 116 6.12 0.95 2.21
N ASN A 117 4.91 0.54 2.58
CA ASN A 117 4.55 -0.82 2.91
C ASN A 117 3.66 -1.36 1.77
N ALA A 118 4.18 -2.28 0.97
CA ALA A 118 3.53 -2.72 -0.26
C ALA A 118 2.73 -4.00 -0.04
N HIS A 119 1.41 -3.94 -0.15
CA HIS A 119 0.51 -5.10 -0.11
C HIS A 119 0.13 -5.58 -1.50
N GLU A 120 -0.31 -6.86 -1.60
CA GLU A 120 -0.52 -7.61 -2.86
C GLU A 120 0.61 -7.40 -3.89
N ALA A 121 1.78 -7.09 -3.41
CA ALA A 121 2.95 -6.76 -4.21
C ALA A 121 3.67 -8.01 -4.72
N THR A 122 4.64 -7.78 -5.60
CA THR A 122 5.51 -8.87 -6.08
C THR A 122 6.40 -9.40 -4.97
N ARG A 123 6.89 -10.62 -5.17
CA ARG A 123 7.83 -11.25 -4.26
C ARG A 123 9.06 -10.34 -4.03
N PRO A 124 9.55 -10.23 -2.80
CA PRO A 124 10.74 -9.44 -2.50
C PRO A 124 11.96 -9.90 -3.30
N THR A 125 12.65 -8.94 -3.91
CA THR A 125 13.85 -9.17 -4.73
C THR A 125 15.10 -8.52 -4.13
N GLY A 126 14.98 -7.92 -2.93
CA GLY A 126 16.03 -7.15 -2.30
C GLY A 126 16.09 -5.69 -2.75
N ILE A 127 15.09 -5.20 -3.48
CA ILE A 127 15.02 -3.81 -3.94
C ILE A 127 15.02 -2.80 -2.77
N CYS A 128 14.59 -3.20 -1.59
CA CYS A 128 14.67 -2.41 -0.35
C CYS A 128 16.10 -2.01 0.03
N ARG A 129 17.12 -2.68 -0.52
CA ARG A 129 18.53 -2.29 -0.32
C ARG A 129 18.93 -1.13 -1.24
N THR A 130 18.28 -0.99 -2.39
CA THR A 130 18.46 0.15 -3.30
C THR A 130 17.56 1.31 -2.90
N TRP A 131 16.33 0.99 -2.51
CA TRP A 131 15.31 1.95 -2.11
C TRP A 131 14.90 1.67 -0.65
N PRO A 132 15.62 2.19 0.34
CA PRO A 132 15.39 1.87 1.75
C PRO A 132 14.07 2.41 2.32
N ASN A 133 13.37 3.25 1.57
CA ASN A 133 12.00 3.67 1.87
C ASN A 133 10.96 2.55 1.66
N LEU A 134 11.29 1.45 0.98
CA LEU A 134 10.46 0.24 0.98
C LEU A 134 10.70 -0.51 2.29
N VAL A 135 9.85 -0.27 3.27
CA VAL A 135 10.01 -0.74 4.65
C VAL A 135 9.25 -2.02 4.98
N GLY A 136 8.27 -2.38 4.17
CA GLY A 136 7.47 -3.59 4.32
C GLY A 136 6.96 -4.08 2.98
N ASN A 137 6.70 -5.39 2.91
CA ASN A 137 6.13 -6.03 1.74
C ASN A 137 5.30 -7.24 2.19
N GLU A 138 4.00 -7.23 1.92
CA GLU A 138 3.16 -8.39 2.12
C GLU A 138 3.51 -9.47 1.08
N SER A 139 4.40 -10.33 1.42
CA SER A 139 4.96 -11.33 0.49
C SER A 139 4.36 -12.71 0.67
N ALA A 140 3.51 -12.87 1.66
CA ALA A 140 2.89 -14.13 2.02
C ALA A 140 1.61 -13.90 2.82
N ARG A 141 0.91 -15.00 3.09
CA ARG A 141 -0.26 -15.03 3.96
C ARG A 141 0.13 -14.58 5.37
N GLY A 142 -0.37 -13.43 5.79
CA GLY A 142 -0.13 -12.84 7.11
C GLY A 142 -1.19 -13.20 8.14
N THR A 143 -1.13 -12.52 9.29
CA THR A 143 -2.04 -12.77 10.44
C THR A 143 -3.49 -12.39 10.17
N GLU A 144 -3.78 -11.51 9.21
CA GLU A 144 -5.17 -11.20 8.84
C GLU A 144 -5.95 -12.45 8.39
N TYR A 145 -5.25 -13.45 7.85
CA TYR A 145 -5.86 -14.71 7.43
C TYR A 145 -6.38 -15.56 8.57
N GLU A 146 -6.08 -15.23 9.82
CA GLU A 146 -6.73 -15.86 10.97
C GLU A 146 -8.27 -15.61 10.97
N ALA A 147 -8.69 -14.50 10.35
CA ALA A 147 -10.11 -14.21 10.14
C ALA A 147 -10.75 -15.01 8.98
N PHE A 148 -9.94 -15.60 8.09
CA PHE A 148 -10.41 -16.22 6.83
C PHE A 148 -9.99 -17.69 6.68
N GLY A 149 -9.87 -18.43 7.74
CA GLY A 149 -9.52 -19.85 7.72
C GLY A 149 -8.15 -20.19 8.30
N GLY A 150 -7.49 -19.19 8.87
CA GLY A 150 -6.28 -19.37 9.67
C GLY A 150 -5.00 -19.67 8.89
N SER A 151 -3.91 -19.67 9.62
CA SER A 151 -2.60 -20.12 9.18
C SER A 151 -2.21 -21.39 9.95
N VAL A 152 -1.47 -22.26 9.28
CA VAL A 152 -0.98 -23.48 9.94
C VAL A 152 0.45 -23.27 10.48
N PRO A 153 0.83 -23.92 11.58
CA PRO A 153 2.13 -23.66 12.22
C PRO A 153 3.33 -23.82 11.28
N TYR A 154 3.32 -24.82 10.39
CA TYR A 154 4.43 -25.01 9.46
C TYR A 154 4.60 -23.85 8.48
N HIS A 155 3.51 -23.17 8.08
CA HIS A 155 3.59 -21.99 7.23
C HIS A 155 4.42 -20.90 7.92
N THR A 156 4.09 -20.59 9.17
CA THR A 156 4.80 -19.58 9.95
C THR A 156 6.30 -19.88 10.05
N VAL A 157 6.67 -21.12 10.31
CA VAL A 157 8.09 -21.49 10.46
C VAL A 157 8.84 -21.59 9.13
N MET A 158 8.14 -21.69 8.00
CA MET A 158 8.75 -21.65 6.67
C MET A 158 9.08 -20.24 6.18
N LEU A 159 8.35 -19.22 6.63
CA LEU A 159 8.52 -17.84 6.14
C LEU A 159 9.94 -17.30 6.30
N PRO A 160 10.66 -17.50 7.43
CA PRO A 160 12.04 -17.06 7.59
C PRO A 160 13.01 -17.64 6.54
N PHE A 161 12.72 -18.83 6.03
CA PHE A 161 13.56 -19.53 5.07
C PHE A 161 13.14 -19.33 3.60
N THR A 162 12.05 -18.60 3.37
CA THR A 162 11.50 -18.37 2.03
C THR A 162 11.26 -16.89 1.77
N ARG A 163 10.18 -16.33 2.24
CA ARG A 163 9.73 -14.97 1.90
C ARG A 163 10.58 -13.87 2.55
N LEU A 164 11.02 -14.07 3.78
CA LEU A 164 11.86 -13.11 4.50
C LEU A 164 13.30 -12.98 3.95
N GLN A 165 13.72 -13.88 3.07
CA GLN A 165 15.06 -13.82 2.46
C GLN A 165 15.27 -12.59 1.57
N GLY A 166 14.19 -12.05 0.97
CA GLY A 166 14.27 -10.95 0.01
C GLY A 166 14.17 -9.56 0.61
N GLY A 167 13.71 -9.43 1.84
CA GLY A 167 13.49 -8.14 2.50
C GLY A 167 12.50 -8.23 3.66
N PRO A 168 12.18 -7.10 4.29
CA PRO A 168 11.20 -7.04 5.36
C PRO A 168 9.80 -7.40 4.84
N MET A 169 9.03 -8.07 5.69
CA MET A 169 7.68 -8.52 5.45
C MET A 169 6.79 -8.12 6.63
N ASP A 170 5.53 -7.74 6.38
CA ASP A 170 4.54 -7.50 7.42
C ASP A 170 3.45 -8.57 7.49
#